data_793cc887d12ec7d94c89dcd309ceee50
#
_entry.id   793cc887d12ec7d94c89dcd309ceee50
#
_cell.length_a   1.000
_cell.length_b   1.000
_cell.length_c   1.000
_cell.angle_alpha   90.00
_cell.angle_beta   90.00
_cell.angle_gamma   90.00
#
_symmetry.space_group_name_H-M   'P 1'
#
loop_
_entity.id
_entity.type
_entity.pdbx_description
1 polymer ?
#
loop_
_entity_poly.entity_id
_entity_poly.type
_entity_poly.pdbx_seq_one_letter_code
_entity_poly.pdbx_strand_id
1 'polypeptide(L)'
;REICQKHPKGKEYGYIVSSYDKFPYLYDDNGETLSFPPVINSDRIGAVEVGDSEFFIEVSGPILNDLLLAVNILACDLSDMGFEILPVKVILNQDTPYGREITVPYYFQEPQRASLKPIRKTLGLDLTKDECIAALAKMGVYAVADDEYVYIECPEYRNDFLHEVDVAEDVMIGHGLGEFTPVMPSDFTVGRLSPV
;
A
#
# COMPACT_ATOMS: atom_id res chain seq x y z
N ARG A 1 -18.21 15.01 22.87
CA ARG A 1 -19.29 14.05 23.26
C ARG A 1 -20.61 14.39 22.59
N GLU A 2 -21.01 15.66 22.53
CA GLU A 2 -22.27 16.08 21.94
C GLU A 2 -22.38 15.69 20.44
N ILE A 3 -21.31 15.87 19.65
CA ILE A 3 -21.24 15.43 18.26
C ILE A 3 -21.49 13.92 18.13
N CYS A 4 -20.85 13.10 18.98
CA CYS A 4 -21.04 11.63 18.95
C CYS A 4 -22.49 11.22 19.27
N GLN A 5 -23.22 12.04 20.01
CA GLN A 5 -24.60 11.73 20.43
C GLN A 5 -25.66 12.27 19.46
N LYS A 6 -25.43 13.46 18.89
CA LYS A 6 -26.46 14.19 18.15
C LYS A 6 -26.24 14.19 16.64
N HIS A 7 -24.98 14.33 16.18
CA HIS A 7 -24.67 14.43 14.76
C HIS A 7 -24.79 13.05 14.08
N PRO A 8 -25.33 12.93 12.85
CA PRO A 8 -25.43 11.64 12.14
C PRO A 8 -24.11 10.89 12.06
N LYS A 9 -23.02 11.55 11.64
CA LYS A 9 -21.68 10.96 11.61
C LYS A 9 -21.15 10.57 13.00
N GLY A 10 -21.50 11.32 14.02
CA GLY A 10 -21.17 10.97 15.41
C GLY A 10 -21.87 9.71 15.88
N LYS A 11 -23.13 9.51 15.50
CA LYS A 11 -23.87 8.29 15.81
C LYS A 11 -23.32 7.08 15.06
N GLU A 12 -22.84 7.30 13.84
CA GLU A 12 -22.28 6.25 12.97
C GLU A 12 -20.86 5.82 13.42
N TYR A 13 -19.98 6.78 13.72
CA TYR A 13 -18.54 6.54 13.97
C TYR A 13 -18.06 6.88 15.38
N GLY A 14 -18.87 7.55 16.19
CA GLY A 14 -18.46 7.99 17.53
C GLY A 14 -18.08 6.87 18.49
N TYR A 15 -18.51 5.63 18.21
CA TYR A 15 -18.12 4.46 18.99
C TYR A 15 -16.59 4.21 18.98
N ILE A 16 -15.90 4.58 17.88
CA ILE A 16 -14.46 4.39 17.71
C ILE A 16 -13.67 5.12 18.81
N VAL A 17 -14.15 6.31 19.19
CA VAL A 17 -13.50 7.17 20.18
C VAL A 17 -14.18 7.16 21.55
N SER A 18 -15.24 6.37 21.73
CA SER A 18 -16.09 6.38 22.93
C SER A 18 -15.36 5.95 24.21
N SER A 19 -14.31 5.12 24.08
CA SER A 19 -13.48 4.64 25.20
C SER A 19 -12.39 5.62 25.62
N TYR A 20 -12.18 6.73 24.87
CA TYR A 20 -11.12 7.68 25.16
C TYR A 20 -11.59 8.72 26.19
N ASP A 21 -10.73 9.06 27.14
CA ASP A 21 -10.97 10.13 28.10
C ASP A 21 -10.95 11.50 27.41
N LYS A 22 -10.08 11.64 26.40
CA LYS A 22 -9.95 12.84 25.56
C LYS A 22 -10.17 12.42 24.10
N PHE A 23 -10.92 13.24 23.38
CA PHE A 23 -11.16 13.00 21.96
C PHE A 23 -10.04 13.59 21.10
N PRO A 24 -9.66 12.92 20.00
CA PRO A 24 -8.74 13.50 19.04
C PRO A 24 -9.38 14.74 18.40
N TYR A 25 -8.55 15.75 18.16
CA TYR A 25 -9.00 17.03 17.64
C TYR A 25 -7.85 17.68 16.86
N LEU A 26 -8.09 17.96 15.60
CA LEU A 26 -7.11 18.60 14.72
C LEU A 26 -7.49 20.05 14.47
N TYR A 27 -6.54 20.95 14.66
CA TYR A 27 -6.70 22.38 14.44
C TYR A 27 -5.38 22.98 13.93
N ASP A 28 -5.47 24.12 13.25
CA ASP A 28 -4.32 24.88 12.77
C ASP A 28 -3.77 25.85 13.84
N ASP A 29 -2.67 26.54 13.52
CA ASP A 29 -2.04 27.52 14.41
C ASP A 29 -2.92 28.74 14.71
N ASN A 30 -3.96 29.01 13.89
CA ASN A 30 -4.92 30.07 14.13
C ASN A 30 -6.09 29.60 15.04
N GLY A 31 -6.10 28.32 15.41
CA GLY A 31 -7.17 27.72 16.22
C GLY A 31 -8.39 27.31 15.39
N GLU A 32 -8.30 27.29 14.05
CA GLU A 32 -9.36 26.81 13.20
C GLU A 32 -9.47 25.29 13.25
N THR A 33 -10.68 24.81 13.41
CA THR A 33 -10.95 23.37 13.44
C THR A 33 -10.83 22.75 12.06
N LEU A 34 -9.95 21.77 11.91
CA LEU A 34 -9.78 20.96 10.70
C LEU A 34 -10.68 19.73 10.75
N SER A 35 -10.57 18.93 11.81
CA SER A 35 -11.35 17.70 11.93
C SER A 35 -11.47 17.22 13.38
N PHE A 36 -12.45 16.33 13.57
CA PHE A 36 -12.58 15.44 14.72
C PHE A 36 -12.37 13.99 14.24
N PRO A 37 -11.09 13.55 14.11
CA PRO A 37 -10.80 12.21 13.56
C PRO A 37 -11.30 11.09 14.46
N PRO A 38 -11.76 9.98 13.93
CA PRO A 38 -12.12 9.72 12.54
C PRO A 38 -13.61 9.98 12.25
N VAL A 39 -14.24 10.87 13.02
CA VAL A 39 -15.71 11.02 13.06
C VAL A 39 -16.22 11.99 11.98
N ILE A 40 -15.65 13.21 11.91
CA ILE A 40 -16.14 14.24 11.03
C ILE A 40 -15.10 15.32 10.73
N ASN A 41 -15.07 15.81 9.51
CA ASN A 41 -14.33 17.00 9.11
C ASN A 41 -15.09 18.28 9.43
N SER A 42 -14.37 19.40 9.46
CA SER A 42 -14.96 20.73 9.57
C SER A 42 -15.80 21.04 8.33
N ASP A 43 -16.96 21.66 8.55
CA ASP A 43 -17.84 22.13 7.48
C ASP A 43 -17.20 23.31 6.71
N ARG A 44 -16.36 24.10 7.38
CA ARG A 44 -15.81 25.33 6.80
C ARG A 44 -14.55 25.10 5.95
N ILE A 45 -13.68 24.19 6.36
CA ILE A 45 -12.36 23.97 5.74
C ILE A 45 -12.07 22.51 5.44
N GLY A 46 -12.99 21.61 5.74
CA GLY A 46 -12.84 20.17 5.50
C GLY A 46 -13.74 19.64 4.36
N ALA A 47 -14.53 20.49 3.75
CA ALA A 47 -15.32 20.15 2.57
C ALA A 47 -14.52 20.44 1.30
N VAL A 48 -14.43 19.45 0.42
CA VAL A 48 -13.79 19.60 -0.90
C VAL A 48 -14.86 20.00 -1.92
N GLU A 49 -14.60 21.05 -2.68
CA GLU A 49 -15.51 21.59 -3.68
C GLU A 49 -14.92 21.49 -5.09
N VAL A 50 -15.80 21.56 -6.08
CA VAL A 50 -15.37 21.59 -7.49
C VAL A 50 -14.60 22.88 -7.78
N GLY A 51 -13.35 22.74 -8.17
CA GLY A 51 -12.43 23.85 -8.43
C GLY A 51 -11.32 23.99 -7.40
N ASP A 52 -11.36 23.23 -6.31
CA ASP A 52 -10.23 23.16 -5.38
C ASP A 52 -9.01 22.57 -6.07
N SER A 53 -7.87 23.23 -5.90
CA SER A 53 -6.58 22.86 -6.51
C SER A 53 -5.51 22.54 -5.47
N GLU A 54 -5.78 22.77 -4.20
CA GLU A 54 -4.87 22.53 -3.08
C GLU A 54 -5.57 21.72 -2.00
N PHE A 55 -4.92 20.65 -1.53
CA PHE A 55 -5.47 19.78 -0.51
C PHE A 55 -4.46 19.56 0.60
N PHE A 56 -4.94 19.57 1.84
CA PHE A 56 -4.24 18.98 2.97
C PHE A 56 -4.84 17.61 3.25
N ILE A 57 -4.02 16.56 3.13
CA ILE A 57 -4.46 15.17 3.33
C ILE A 57 -4.01 14.72 4.72
N GLU A 58 -4.96 14.31 5.54
CA GLU A 58 -4.74 13.72 6.84
C GLU A 58 -5.28 12.31 6.86
N VAL A 59 -4.48 11.37 7.33
CA VAL A 59 -4.89 9.99 7.58
C VAL A 59 -4.69 9.65 9.05
N SER A 60 -5.64 8.97 9.65
CA SER A 60 -5.59 8.57 11.05
C SER A 60 -5.96 7.10 11.22
N GLY A 61 -5.28 6.42 12.14
CA GLY A 61 -5.50 5.00 12.41
C GLY A 61 -4.55 4.46 13.48
N PRO A 62 -4.72 3.17 13.86
CA PRO A 62 -3.95 2.57 14.94
C PRO A 62 -2.58 2.01 14.50
N ILE A 63 -2.35 1.79 13.20
CA ILE A 63 -1.16 1.12 12.69
C ILE A 63 -0.39 2.08 11.78
N LEU A 64 0.82 2.49 12.21
CA LEU A 64 1.61 3.49 11.51
C LEU A 64 1.96 3.08 10.08
N ASN A 65 2.36 1.84 9.85
CA ASN A 65 2.73 1.36 8.51
C ASN A 65 1.55 1.44 7.52
N ASP A 66 0.34 1.13 7.97
CA ASP A 66 -0.87 1.23 7.13
C ASP A 66 -1.16 2.70 6.78
N LEU A 67 -0.91 3.62 7.71
CA LEU A 67 -1.06 5.05 7.48
C LEU A 67 -0.03 5.58 6.49
N LEU A 68 1.24 5.18 6.65
CA LEU A 68 2.31 5.56 5.72
C LEU A 68 2.03 5.02 4.31
N LEU A 69 1.59 3.77 4.19
CA LEU A 69 1.21 3.18 2.90
C LEU A 69 0.03 3.92 2.27
N ALA A 70 -1.01 4.22 3.05
CA ALA A 70 -2.18 4.95 2.54
C ALA A 70 -1.79 6.34 2.02
N VAL A 71 -0.92 7.07 2.74
CA VAL A 71 -0.39 8.36 2.27
C VAL A 71 0.43 8.20 1.00
N ASN A 72 1.28 7.18 0.92
CA ASN A 72 2.10 6.93 -0.26
C ASN A 72 1.23 6.61 -1.49
N ILE A 73 0.20 5.76 -1.34
CA ILE A 73 -0.74 5.45 -2.42
C ILE A 73 -1.43 6.71 -2.92
N LEU A 74 -1.99 7.51 -2.01
CA LEU A 74 -2.67 8.76 -2.37
C LEU A 74 -1.72 9.77 -3.04
N ALA A 75 -0.48 9.87 -2.54
CA ALA A 75 0.53 10.74 -3.13
C ALA A 75 0.90 10.31 -4.56
N CYS A 76 1.07 9.01 -4.80
CA CYS A 76 1.33 8.48 -6.14
C CYS A 76 0.16 8.74 -7.08
N ASP A 77 -1.06 8.45 -6.66
CA ASP A 77 -2.27 8.68 -7.46
C ASP A 77 -2.44 10.16 -7.84
N LEU A 78 -2.26 11.06 -6.88
CA LEU A 78 -2.35 12.49 -7.13
C LEU A 78 -1.21 13.01 -8.02
N SER A 79 0.01 12.49 -7.82
CA SER A 79 1.15 12.82 -8.69
C SER A 79 0.89 12.39 -10.14
N ASP A 80 0.34 11.20 -10.35
CA ASP A 80 -0.04 10.72 -11.70
C ASP A 80 -1.15 11.57 -12.33
N MET A 81 -2.01 12.17 -11.49
CA MET A 81 -3.02 13.14 -11.94
C MET A 81 -2.44 14.55 -12.20
N GLY A 82 -1.16 14.77 -11.93
CA GLY A 82 -0.44 16.02 -12.20
C GLY A 82 -0.37 16.99 -11.02
N PHE A 83 -0.71 16.55 -9.81
CA PHE A 83 -0.52 17.35 -8.60
C PHE A 83 0.94 17.38 -8.17
N GLU A 84 1.39 18.50 -7.63
CA GLU A 84 2.65 18.61 -6.92
C GLU A 84 2.49 18.10 -5.49
N ILE A 85 3.30 17.14 -5.09
CA ILE A 85 3.26 16.57 -3.75
C ILE A 85 4.23 17.34 -2.84
N LEU A 86 3.67 18.08 -1.90
CA LEU A 86 4.45 18.82 -0.92
C LEU A 86 4.68 17.95 0.33
N PRO A 87 5.94 17.74 0.74
CA PRO A 87 6.23 16.93 1.92
C PRO A 87 5.81 17.63 3.21
N VAL A 88 5.28 16.84 4.16
CA VAL A 88 4.86 17.30 5.47
C VAL A 88 5.68 16.65 6.56
N LYS A 89 6.23 17.44 7.48
CA LYS A 89 6.94 16.94 8.65
C LYS A 89 5.95 16.65 9.78
N VAL A 90 5.88 15.38 10.17
CA VAL A 90 5.04 14.91 11.27
C VAL A 90 5.91 14.70 12.51
N ILE A 91 5.53 15.33 13.63
CA ILE A 91 6.19 15.17 14.91
C ILE A 91 5.28 14.35 15.83
N LEU A 92 5.76 13.19 16.23
CA LEU A 92 5.01 12.23 17.03
C LEU A 92 5.34 12.38 18.53
N ASN A 93 4.35 12.11 19.37
CA ASN A 93 4.51 12.20 20.83
C ASN A 93 5.30 11.04 21.43
N GLN A 94 5.53 9.98 20.66
CA GLN A 94 6.21 8.77 21.09
C GLN A 94 7.24 8.34 20.06
N ASP A 95 8.20 7.52 20.48
CA ASP A 95 9.17 6.92 19.58
C ASP A 95 8.48 5.86 18.68
N THR A 96 8.88 5.84 17.42
CA THR A 96 8.43 4.85 16.44
C THR A 96 9.64 4.14 15.85
N PRO A 97 9.46 3.03 15.08
CA PRO A 97 10.56 2.41 14.35
C PRO A 97 11.28 3.37 13.39
N TYR A 98 10.60 4.43 12.96
CA TYR A 98 11.11 5.45 12.03
C TYR A 98 11.54 6.75 12.73
N GLY A 99 11.57 6.77 14.06
CA GLY A 99 11.86 7.94 14.87
C GLY A 99 10.62 8.73 15.30
N ARG A 100 10.83 9.89 15.90
CA ARG A 100 9.76 10.79 16.34
C ARG A 100 9.40 11.86 15.33
N GLU A 101 10.28 12.12 14.37
CA GLU A 101 10.05 13.05 13.28
C GLU A 101 10.07 12.27 11.96
N ILE A 102 8.98 12.31 11.23
CA ILE A 102 8.82 11.61 9.96
C ILE A 102 8.38 12.63 8.91
N THR A 103 9.04 12.67 7.77
CA THR A 103 8.57 13.46 6.63
C THR A 103 7.77 12.57 5.70
N VAL A 104 6.51 12.88 5.48
CA VAL A 104 5.60 12.10 4.62
C VAL A 104 5.35 12.82 3.29
N PRO A 105 5.18 12.10 2.17
CA PRO A 105 5.24 10.65 1.98
C PRO A 105 6.56 10.05 2.43
N TYR A 106 6.54 8.84 3.00
CA TYR A 106 7.70 8.20 3.58
C TYR A 106 7.89 6.78 3.03
N TYR A 107 9.03 6.55 2.35
CA TYR A 107 9.38 5.23 1.87
C TYR A 107 9.89 4.36 3.04
N PHE A 108 9.18 3.26 3.33
CA PHE A 108 9.48 2.37 4.45
C PHE A 108 9.64 0.90 4.05
N GLN A 109 9.40 0.60 2.79
CA GLN A 109 9.53 -0.75 2.25
C GLN A 109 11.00 -1.19 2.24
N GLU A 110 11.24 -2.43 2.61
CA GLU A 110 12.57 -3.01 2.56
C GLU A 110 12.80 -3.72 1.22
N PRO A 111 14.02 -3.64 0.65
CA PRO A 111 14.37 -4.41 -0.52
C PRO A 111 14.13 -5.90 -0.32
N GLN A 112 13.56 -6.56 -1.31
CA GLN A 112 13.30 -8.00 -1.30
C GLN A 112 14.18 -8.70 -2.32
N ARG A 113 14.35 -10.02 -2.16
CA ARG A 113 15.03 -10.84 -3.14
C ARG A 113 14.28 -12.14 -3.39
N ALA A 114 14.39 -12.65 -4.60
CA ALA A 114 13.84 -13.94 -4.98
C ALA A 114 14.85 -14.76 -5.80
N SER A 115 14.90 -16.06 -5.55
CA SER A 115 15.79 -16.97 -6.26
C SER A 115 15.29 -17.22 -7.68
N LEU A 116 16.15 -17.08 -8.70
CA LEU A 116 15.82 -17.34 -10.09
C LEU A 116 15.37 -18.79 -10.34
N LYS A 117 15.97 -19.76 -9.62
CA LYS A 117 15.64 -21.18 -9.77
C LYS A 117 14.19 -21.51 -9.35
N PRO A 118 13.69 -21.10 -8.17
CA PRO A 118 12.29 -21.23 -7.82
C PRO A 118 11.36 -20.51 -8.81
N ILE A 119 11.69 -19.29 -9.26
CA ILE A 119 10.89 -18.55 -10.25
C ILE A 119 10.72 -19.40 -11.52
N ARG A 120 11.82 -19.83 -12.13
CA ARG A 120 11.83 -20.69 -13.34
C ARG A 120 11.02 -21.98 -13.14
N LYS A 121 11.19 -22.63 -12.00
CA LYS A 121 10.48 -23.87 -11.67
C LYS A 121 8.98 -23.64 -11.53
N THR A 122 8.58 -22.57 -10.87
CA THR A 122 7.16 -22.23 -10.66
C THR A 122 6.47 -21.87 -11.97
N LEU A 123 7.14 -21.09 -12.80
CA LEU A 123 6.60 -20.67 -14.10
C LEU A 123 6.70 -21.74 -15.19
N GLY A 124 7.55 -22.74 -15.02
CA GLY A 124 7.81 -23.77 -16.03
C GLY A 124 8.55 -23.22 -17.27
N LEU A 125 9.21 -22.07 -17.14
CA LEU A 125 9.96 -21.38 -18.18
C LEU A 125 11.41 -21.18 -17.76
N ASP A 126 12.35 -21.33 -18.67
CA ASP A 126 13.77 -21.06 -18.42
C ASP A 126 14.11 -19.60 -18.77
N LEU A 127 13.47 -18.69 -18.05
CA LEU A 127 13.68 -17.25 -18.23
C LEU A 127 15.11 -16.85 -17.82
N THR A 128 15.74 -16.03 -18.64
CA THR A 128 16.99 -15.38 -18.28
C THR A 128 16.75 -14.33 -17.18
N LYS A 129 17.81 -13.92 -16.51
CA LYS A 129 17.73 -12.83 -15.52
C LYS A 129 17.23 -11.52 -16.13
N ASP A 130 17.66 -11.22 -17.36
CA ASP A 130 17.27 -10.01 -18.06
C ASP A 130 15.78 -10.02 -18.45
N GLU A 131 15.23 -11.18 -18.82
CA GLU A 131 13.78 -11.35 -19.05
C GLU A 131 12.97 -11.19 -17.75
N CYS A 132 13.47 -11.69 -16.62
CA CYS A 132 12.84 -11.45 -15.32
C CYS A 132 12.84 -9.97 -14.95
N ILE A 133 13.96 -9.25 -15.12
CA ILE A 133 14.07 -7.81 -14.89
C ILE A 133 13.10 -7.06 -15.82
N ALA A 134 13.06 -7.40 -17.10
CA ALA A 134 12.17 -6.76 -18.06
C ALA A 134 10.68 -6.99 -17.75
N ALA A 135 10.35 -8.17 -17.24
CA ALA A 135 8.99 -8.49 -16.79
C ALA A 135 8.61 -7.63 -15.57
N LEU A 136 9.47 -7.57 -14.55
CA LEU A 136 9.25 -6.76 -13.36
C LEU A 136 9.15 -5.27 -13.68
N ALA A 137 9.96 -4.77 -14.61
CA ALA A 137 9.88 -3.38 -15.06
C ALA A 137 8.50 -3.03 -15.67
N LYS A 138 7.84 -3.98 -16.38
CA LYS A 138 6.47 -3.78 -16.87
C LYS A 138 5.44 -3.68 -15.75
N MET A 139 5.75 -4.27 -14.58
CA MET A 139 4.93 -4.18 -13.37
C MET A 139 5.26 -2.95 -12.50
N GLY A 140 6.12 -2.05 -12.99
CA GLY A 140 6.56 -0.87 -12.25
C GLY A 140 7.55 -1.17 -11.12
N VAL A 141 8.15 -2.35 -11.11
CA VAL A 141 9.09 -2.79 -10.07
C VAL A 141 10.52 -2.60 -10.56
N TYR A 142 11.32 -1.84 -9.82
CA TYR A 142 12.76 -1.77 -10.08
C TYR A 142 13.45 -3.04 -9.63
N ALA A 143 14.26 -3.62 -10.49
CA ALA A 143 14.95 -4.87 -10.20
C ALA A 143 16.36 -4.90 -10.78
N VAL A 144 17.27 -5.57 -10.06
CA VAL A 144 18.59 -5.96 -10.53
C VAL A 144 18.77 -7.45 -10.25
N ALA A 145 19.65 -8.14 -10.98
CA ALA A 145 19.86 -9.56 -10.76
C ALA A 145 21.34 -9.94 -10.91
N ASP A 146 21.77 -10.92 -10.12
CA ASP A 146 22.98 -11.68 -10.35
C ASP A 146 22.64 -13.04 -11.03
N ASP A 147 23.50 -14.03 -10.92
CA ASP A 147 23.26 -15.33 -11.56
C ASP A 147 22.31 -16.23 -10.73
N GLU A 148 22.02 -15.89 -9.49
CA GLU A 148 21.24 -16.70 -8.55
C GLU A 148 19.95 -16.02 -8.11
N TYR A 149 19.97 -14.68 -7.90
CA TYR A 149 18.88 -13.92 -7.31
C TYR A 149 18.46 -12.72 -8.17
N VAL A 150 17.19 -12.39 -8.07
CA VAL A 150 16.64 -11.08 -8.44
C VAL A 150 16.43 -10.30 -7.15
N TYR A 151 16.90 -9.07 -7.10
CA TYR A 151 16.73 -8.10 -6.02
C TYR A 151 15.77 -7.04 -6.50
N ILE A 152 14.74 -6.76 -5.73
CA ILE A 152 13.69 -5.81 -6.07
C ILE A 152 13.58 -4.71 -5.03
N GLU A 153 13.27 -3.51 -5.49
CA GLU A 153 12.80 -2.41 -4.68
C GLU A 153 11.29 -2.28 -4.90
N CYS A 154 10.53 -2.44 -3.80
CA CYS A 154 9.09 -2.36 -3.83
C CYS A 154 8.67 -0.91 -4.14
N PRO A 155 7.76 -0.65 -5.08
CA PRO A 155 7.25 0.70 -5.30
C PRO A 155 6.59 1.26 -4.05
N GLU A 156 6.57 2.57 -3.90
CA GLU A 156 6.06 3.30 -2.73
C GLU A 156 4.62 2.95 -2.38
N TYR A 157 3.81 2.59 -3.38
CA TYR A 157 2.40 2.24 -3.25
C TYR A 157 2.12 0.76 -3.04
N ARG A 158 3.18 -0.10 -2.97
CA ARG A 158 3.05 -1.56 -2.78
C ARG A 158 3.69 -2.01 -1.48
N ASN A 159 3.13 -3.06 -0.92
CA ASN A 159 3.61 -3.71 0.30
C ASN A 159 3.26 -5.22 0.31
N ASP A 160 3.09 -5.82 -0.87
CA ASP A 160 2.56 -7.16 -1.07
C ASP A 160 3.64 -8.20 -1.41
N PHE A 161 4.89 -7.82 -1.55
CA PHE A 161 6.01 -8.74 -1.70
C PHE A 161 6.40 -9.35 -0.33
N LEU A 162 5.74 -10.41 0.06
CA LEU A 162 5.97 -11.08 1.34
C LEU A 162 6.85 -12.33 1.21
N HIS A 163 6.89 -12.94 0.01
CA HIS A 163 7.60 -14.17 -0.29
C HIS A 163 8.15 -14.15 -1.71
N GLU A 164 9.11 -15.04 -2.01
CA GLU A 164 9.66 -15.19 -3.37
C GLU A 164 8.60 -15.52 -4.43
N VAL A 165 7.50 -16.14 -4.04
CA VAL A 165 6.39 -16.48 -4.96
C VAL A 165 5.67 -15.23 -5.46
N ASP A 166 5.61 -14.16 -4.68
CA ASP A 166 4.99 -12.90 -5.07
C ASP A 166 5.79 -12.25 -6.21
N VAL A 167 7.12 -12.35 -6.13
CA VAL A 167 8.01 -11.92 -7.22
C VAL A 167 7.83 -12.78 -8.47
N ALA A 168 7.65 -14.10 -8.29
CA ALA A 168 7.40 -15.00 -9.42
C ALA A 168 6.05 -14.68 -10.10
N GLU A 169 5.03 -14.29 -9.34
CA GLU A 169 3.74 -13.85 -9.88
C GLU A 169 3.90 -12.58 -10.70
N ASP A 170 4.59 -11.57 -10.21
CA ASP A 170 4.86 -10.34 -10.97
C ASP A 170 5.67 -10.61 -12.24
N VAL A 171 6.68 -11.50 -12.17
CA VAL A 171 7.41 -11.94 -13.37
C VAL A 171 6.46 -12.63 -14.36
N MET A 172 5.55 -13.48 -13.89
CA MET A 172 4.56 -14.15 -14.72
C MET A 172 3.65 -13.16 -15.45
N ILE A 173 3.11 -12.19 -14.71
CA ILE A 173 2.19 -11.18 -15.26
C ILE A 173 2.93 -10.29 -16.24
N GLY A 174 4.12 -9.78 -15.87
CA GLY A 174 4.91 -8.91 -16.72
C GLY A 174 5.52 -9.60 -17.95
N HIS A 175 5.80 -10.91 -17.87
CA HIS A 175 6.18 -11.72 -19.05
C HIS A 175 5.00 -11.81 -20.03
N GLY A 176 3.80 -11.99 -19.53
CA GLY A 176 2.55 -12.06 -20.27
C GLY A 176 1.86 -13.41 -20.10
N LEU A 177 0.67 -13.39 -19.53
CA LEU A 177 -0.10 -14.63 -19.29
C LEU A 177 -0.43 -15.39 -20.58
N GLY A 178 -0.54 -14.68 -21.71
CA GLY A 178 -0.80 -15.29 -23.04
C GLY A 178 0.38 -16.06 -23.61
N GLU A 179 1.59 -15.87 -23.08
CA GLU A 179 2.80 -16.56 -23.54
C GLU A 179 2.94 -17.97 -22.95
N PHE A 180 2.12 -18.31 -21.94
CA PHE A 180 2.14 -19.63 -21.32
C PHE A 180 1.29 -20.62 -22.14
N THR A 181 1.95 -21.65 -22.65
CA THR A 181 1.26 -22.74 -23.36
C THR A 181 0.87 -23.83 -22.36
N PRO A 182 -0.41 -24.16 -22.22
CA PRO A 182 -0.86 -25.26 -21.37
C PRO A 182 -0.23 -26.59 -21.80
N VAL A 183 0.35 -27.32 -20.87
CA VAL A 183 0.92 -28.65 -21.09
C VAL A 183 0.12 -29.67 -20.30
N MET A 184 -0.28 -30.76 -20.94
CA MET A 184 -0.96 -31.87 -20.25
C MET A 184 0.00 -32.48 -19.23
N PRO A 185 -0.41 -32.66 -17.94
CA PRO A 185 0.40 -33.34 -16.97
C PRO A 185 0.65 -34.80 -17.41
N SER A 186 1.86 -35.27 -17.15
CA SER A 186 2.24 -36.68 -17.44
C SER A 186 1.86 -37.65 -16.33
N ASP A 187 1.26 -37.13 -15.25
CA ASP A 187 0.84 -37.94 -14.11
C ASP A 187 -0.47 -38.66 -14.41
N PHE A 188 -0.45 -39.98 -14.21
CA PHE A 188 -1.64 -40.81 -14.32
C PHE A 188 -2.35 -40.90 -12.97
N THR A 189 -3.48 -40.25 -12.86
CA THR A 189 -4.39 -40.52 -11.75
C THR A 189 -5.29 -41.69 -12.09
N VAL A 190 -5.15 -42.78 -11.34
CA VAL A 190 -6.08 -43.92 -11.45
C VAL A 190 -7.29 -43.63 -10.58
N GLY A 191 -8.39 -43.26 -11.21
CA GLY A 191 -9.67 -43.13 -10.51
C GLY A 191 -10.16 -44.50 -9.99
N ARG A 192 -10.66 -44.51 -8.74
CA ARG A 192 -11.37 -45.66 -8.17
C ARG A 192 -12.82 -45.27 -7.95
N LEU A 193 -13.73 -46.17 -8.33
CA LEU A 193 -15.13 -46.02 -7.96
C LEU A 193 -15.23 -46.02 -6.42
N SER A 194 -15.99 -45.08 -5.87
CA SER A 194 -16.32 -45.12 -4.46
C SER A 194 -17.12 -46.38 -4.17
N PRO A 195 -16.78 -47.19 -3.18
CA PRO A 195 -17.68 -48.27 -2.75
C PRO A 195 -18.98 -47.63 -2.24
N VAL A 196 -20.07 -47.90 -2.91
CA VAL A 196 -21.41 -47.47 -2.51
C VAL A 196 -21.91 -48.45 -1.46
#